data_0479924a8eba71b37cff3890dc99a935
#
_entry.id   0479924a8eba71b37cff3890dc99a935
#
_cell.length_a   1.000
_cell.length_b   1.000
_cell.length_c   1.000
_cell.angle_alpha   90.00
_cell.angle_beta   90.00
_cell.angle_gamma   90.00
#
_symmetry.space_group_name_H-M   'P 1'
#
loop_
_entity.id
_entity.type
_entity.pdbx_description
1 polymer ?
#
loop_
_entity_poly.entity_id
_entity_poly.type
_entity_poly.pdbx_seq_one_letter_code
_entity_poly.pdbx_strand_id
1 'polypeptide(L)'
;MSSTIVFIGAGNVATHMSKAFLKTDNKVLQVYSRTIEHAQILADEVHADFTNDLENIRNDADMYIFSVKDDALPEILHRMPKTGGIWIHTAGSVPQHIFAPYLTNYGVIYPLQTFSKNRSISFSETPLFIEASNAETRKIIESLATTLSAKVYYLDGEKRQYLHLSAVFACNFANHMYTLAADILENEGIPFDILKPLITETAKKITEMSPLDAQTGPAVRFDKSVMEKH
;
A
#
# COMPACT_ATOMS: atom_id res chain seq x y z
N MET A 1 17.09 13.58 10.14
CA MET A 1 16.32 14.81 10.48
C MET A 1 14.91 14.38 10.80
N SER A 2 14.31 14.95 11.83
CA SER A 2 12.88 14.74 12.13
C SER A 2 12.02 15.54 11.15
N SER A 3 10.99 14.91 10.58
CA SER A 3 10.06 15.56 9.66
C SER A 3 8.65 15.58 10.23
N THR A 4 7.92 16.64 9.91
CA THR A 4 6.50 16.77 10.24
C THR A 4 5.64 16.32 9.06
N ILE A 5 4.57 15.57 9.34
CA ILE A 5 3.80 14.84 8.34
C ILE A 5 2.31 15.09 8.52
N VAL A 6 1.62 15.35 7.41
CA VAL A 6 0.15 15.32 7.34
C VAL A 6 -0.27 14.15 6.47
N PHE A 7 -1.18 13.33 6.96
CA PHE A 7 -1.77 12.23 6.20
C PHE A 7 -3.09 12.66 5.56
N ILE A 8 -3.18 12.51 4.24
CA ILE A 8 -4.41 12.66 3.47
C ILE A 8 -4.97 11.26 3.18
N GLY A 9 -5.90 10.84 4.03
CA GLY A 9 -6.49 9.50 4.04
C GLY A 9 -6.25 8.76 5.35
N ALA A 10 -7.22 7.92 5.76
CA ALA A 10 -7.19 7.06 6.94
C ALA A 10 -7.50 5.59 6.58
N GLY A 11 -7.04 5.15 5.40
CA GLY A 11 -7.14 3.77 4.92
C GLY A 11 -6.08 2.84 5.52
N ASN A 12 -6.01 1.60 5.02
CA ASN A 12 -5.08 0.59 5.52
C ASN A 12 -3.62 1.06 5.47
N VAL A 13 -3.16 1.60 4.33
CA VAL A 13 -1.78 2.08 4.17
C VAL A 13 -1.49 3.23 5.12
N ALA A 14 -2.37 4.25 5.18
CA ALA A 14 -2.24 5.37 6.10
C ALA A 14 -2.12 4.90 7.55
N THR A 15 -2.99 3.97 7.98
CA THR A 15 -2.99 3.43 9.34
C THR A 15 -1.66 2.77 9.70
N HIS A 16 -1.15 1.89 8.84
CA HIS A 16 0.10 1.20 9.14
C HIS A 16 1.32 2.11 9.05
N MET A 17 1.34 3.00 8.05
CA MET A 17 2.48 3.88 7.82
C MET A 17 2.59 4.96 8.91
N SER A 18 1.46 5.58 9.31
CA SER A 18 1.46 6.59 10.37
C SER A 18 1.84 5.98 11.73
N LYS A 19 1.36 4.77 12.06
CA LYS A 19 1.80 4.02 13.25
C LYS A 19 3.27 3.64 13.21
N ALA A 20 3.83 3.36 12.03
CA ALA A 20 5.25 3.07 11.90
C ALA A 20 6.09 4.32 12.20
N PHE A 21 5.62 5.53 11.83
CA PHE A 21 6.29 6.78 12.16
C PHE A 21 6.35 7.07 13.66
N LEU A 22 5.42 6.57 14.49
CA LEU A 22 5.51 6.70 15.95
C LEU A 22 6.77 6.07 16.56
N LYS A 23 7.43 5.15 15.84
CA LYS A 23 8.67 4.50 16.27
C LYS A 23 9.92 5.21 15.77
N THR A 24 9.76 6.37 15.17
CA THR A 24 10.82 7.19 14.59
C THR A 24 10.78 8.59 15.21
N ASP A 25 11.73 9.44 14.85
CA ASP A 25 11.75 10.86 15.27
C ASP A 25 10.77 11.73 14.47
N ASN A 26 10.08 11.17 13.46
CA ASN A 26 9.11 11.91 12.67
C ASN A 26 7.80 12.09 13.41
N LYS A 27 7.09 13.19 13.15
CA LYS A 27 5.84 13.53 13.84
C LYS A 27 4.68 13.63 12.86
N VAL A 28 3.63 12.85 13.08
CA VAL A 28 2.34 13.04 12.41
C VAL A 28 1.62 14.21 13.09
N LEU A 29 1.34 15.27 12.33
CA LEU A 29 0.67 16.47 12.84
C LEU A 29 -0.85 16.39 12.69
N GLN A 30 -1.31 15.83 11.57
CA GLN A 30 -2.74 15.81 11.25
C GLN A 30 -3.09 14.63 10.35
N VAL A 31 -4.30 14.13 10.53
CA VAL A 31 -4.92 13.13 9.64
C VAL A 31 -6.19 13.71 9.05
N TYR A 32 -6.28 13.68 7.72
CA TYR A 32 -7.50 13.98 6.99
C TYR A 32 -8.20 12.69 6.54
N SER A 33 -9.52 12.66 6.66
CA SER A 33 -10.34 11.67 5.97
C SER A 33 -11.72 12.27 5.66
N ARG A 34 -12.29 11.92 4.51
CA ARG A 34 -13.67 12.30 4.14
C ARG A 34 -14.69 11.91 5.21
N THR A 35 -14.48 10.79 5.88
CA THR A 35 -15.28 10.32 7.02
C THR A 35 -14.55 10.74 8.29
N ILE A 36 -15.17 11.64 9.08
CA ILE A 36 -14.52 12.26 10.26
C ILE A 36 -14.13 11.22 11.31
N GLU A 37 -14.95 10.21 11.53
CA GLU A 37 -14.71 9.13 12.48
C GLU A 37 -13.44 8.33 12.10
N HIS A 38 -13.19 8.11 10.82
CA HIS A 38 -11.96 7.44 10.37
C HIS A 38 -10.72 8.30 10.60
N ALA A 39 -10.84 9.63 10.41
CA ALA A 39 -9.75 10.57 10.70
C ALA A 39 -9.44 10.59 12.19
N GLN A 40 -10.48 10.71 13.03
CA GLN A 40 -10.37 10.75 14.49
C GLN A 40 -9.72 9.47 15.05
N ILE A 41 -10.24 8.29 14.69
CA ILE A 41 -9.72 7.00 15.15
C ILE A 41 -8.21 6.89 14.86
N LEU A 42 -7.78 7.26 13.66
CA LEU A 42 -6.36 7.16 13.30
C LEU A 42 -5.54 8.24 14.00
N ALA A 43 -6.06 9.45 14.10
CA ALA A 43 -5.38 10.59 14.77
C ALA A 43 -5.17 10.30 16.27
N ASP A 44 -6.16 9.75 16.96
CA ASP A 44 -6.05 9.33 18.36
C ASP A 44 -4.93 8.29 18.55
N GLU A 45 -4.82 7.32 17.62
CA GLU A 45 -3.79 6.29 17.65
C GLU A 45 -2.36 6.82 17.43
N VAL A 46 -2.22 7.96 16.74
CA VAL A 46 -0.91 8.55 16.40
C VAL A 46 -0.65 9.90 17.07
N HIS A 47 -1.53 10.31 18.00
CA HIS A 47 -1.44 11.55 18.76
C HIS A 47 -1.38 12.80 17.88
N ALA A 48 -2.24 12.86 16.85
CA ALA A 48 -2.31 13.92 15.87
C ALA A 48 -3.66 14.65 15.91
N ASP A 49 -3.73 15.82 15.27
CA ASP A 49 -4.99 16.49 14.97
C ASP A 49 -5.76 15.75 13.86
N PHE A 50 -7.06 16.02 13.71
CA PHE A 50 -7.85 15.43 12.63
C PHE A 50 -8.81 16.43 12.00
N THR A 51 -9.17 16.18 10.73
CA THR A 51 -10.17 16.95 10.00
C THR A 51 -10.81 16.13 8.88
N ASN A 52 -12.02 16.49 8.48
CA ASN A 52 -12.67 16.01 7.25
C ASN A 52 -12.85 17.14 6.21
N ASP A 53 -12.31 18.30 6.48
CA ASP A 53 -12.34 19.44 5.58
C ASP A 53 -10.93 19.74 5.04
N LEU A 54 -10.79 19.76 3.72
CA LEU A 54 -9.52 20.06 3.04
C LEU A 54 -9.06 21.51 3.28
N GLU A 55 -9.98 22.45 3.53
CA GLU A 55 -9.62 23.84 3.82
C GLU A 55 -8.92 23.97 5.18
N ASN A 56 -9.15 23.02 6.09
CA ASN A 56 -8.52 22.96 7.41
C ASN A 56 -7.25 22.10 7.46
N ILE A 57 -6.70 21.74 6.30
CA ILE A 57 -5.40 21.08 6.23
C ILE A 57 -4.30 22.05 6.67
N ARG A 58 -3.46 21.58 7.60
CA ARG A 58 -2.26 22.32 8.03
C ARG A 58 -1.35 22.56 6.83
N ASN A 59 -0.79 23.75 6.74
CA ASN A 59 0.09 24.17 5.63
C ASN A 59 1.57 24.29 6.03
N ASP A 60 1.89 23.93 7.29
CA ASP A 60 3.21 24.08 7.91
C ASP A 60 3.96 22.73 8.08
N ALA A 61 3.48 21.66 7.47
CA ALA A 61 4.15 20.37 7.49
C ALA A 61 5.22 20.24 6.40
N ASP A 62 6.28 19.49 6.69
CA ASP A 62 7.34 19.19 5.72
C ASP A 62 6.84 18.26 4.61
N MET A 63 5.90 17.37 4.92
CA MET A 63 5.42 16.33 4.00
C MET A 63 3.92 16.09 4.12
N TYR A 64 3.29 15.83 2.97
CA TYR A 64 1.87 15.48 2.84
C TYR A 64 1.77 14.13 2.13
N ILE A 65 1.31 13.10 2.87
CA ILE A 65 1.25 11.73 2.36
C ILE A 65 -0.19 11.39 1.99
N PHE A 66 -0.43 11.25 0.68
CA PHE A 66 -1.72 10.90 0.11
C PHE A 66 -1.89 9.38 0.04
N SER A 67 -2.71 8.85 0.94
CA SER A 67 -3.08 7.43 1.04
C SER A 67 -4.58 7.25 0.90
N VAL A 68 -5.12 7.70 -0.22
CA VAL A 68 -6.53 7.65 -0.60
C VAL A 68 -6.73 6.68 -1.77
N LYS A 69 -7.99 6.40 -2.15
CA LYS A 69 -8.28 5.66 -3.38
C LYS A 69 -7.79 6.45 -4.59
N ASP A 70 -7.26 5.74 -5.59
CA ASP A 70 -6.70 6.33 -6.80
C ASP A 70 -7.71 7.28 -7.49
N ASP A 71 -8.97 6.88 -7.59
CA ASP A 71 -10.05 7.68 -8.20
C ASP A 71 -10.38 8.97 -7.44
N ALA A 72 -10.12 9.01 -6.14
CA ALA A 72 -10.39 10.20 -5.31
C ALA A 72 -9.25 11.23 -5.35
N LEU A 73 -8.07 10.83 -5.78
CA LEU A 73 -6.87 11.67 -5.72
C LEU A 73 -7.01 12.95 -6.56
N PRO A 74 -7.49 12.94 -7.82
CA PRO A 74 -7.62 14.18 -8.62
C PRO A 74 -8.54 15.23 -7.98
N GLU A 75 -9.68 14.82 -7.42
CA GLU A 75 -10.61 15.72 -6.75
C GLU A 75 -9.99 16.36 -5.50
N ILE A 76 -9.29 15.54 -4.70
CA ILE A 76 -8.59 16.01 -3.50
C ILE A 76 -7.53 17.03 -3.88
N LEU A 77 -6.69 16.73 -4.88
CA LEU A 77 -5.61 17.63 -5.32
C LEU A 77 -6.13 18.99 -5.80
N HIS A 78 -7.28 19.00 -6.48
CA HIS A 78 -7.90 20.25 -6.94
C HIS A 78 -8.35 21.15 -5.78
N ARG A 79 -8.69 20.57 -4.63
CA ARG A 79 -9.19 21.25 -3.43
C ARG A 79 -8.15 21.47 -2.36
N MET A 80 -6.92 20.91 -2.52
CA MET A 80 -5.86 21.08 -1.54
C MET A 80 -5.43 22.54 -1.43
N PRO A 81 -5.24 23.07 -0.22
CA PRO A 81 -4.65 24.40 -0.04
C PRO A 81 -3.19 24.40 -0.52
N LYS A 82 -2.66 25.58 -0.80
CA LYS A 82 -1.24 25.73 -1.08
C LYS A 82 -0.42 25.39 0.16
N THR A 83 0.53 24.49 0.02
CA THR A 83 1.46 24.10 1.08
C THR A 83 2.91 24.25 0.62
N GLY A 84 3.83 24.42 1.58
CA GLY A 84 5.27 24.48 1.29
C GLY A 84 5.98 23.14 1.27
N GLY A 85 5.32 22.07 1.72
CA GLY A 85 5.93 20.74 1.87
C GLY A 85 5.91 19.88 0.61
N ILE A 86 6.57 18.72 0.70
CA ILE A 86 6.63 17.72 -0.37
C ILE A 86 5.35 16.89 -0.38
N TRP A 87 4.73 16.73 -1.55
CA TRP A 87 3.58 15.84 -1.72
C TRP A 87 4.01 14.46 -2.19
N ILE A 88 3.53 13.45 -1.48
CA ILE A 88 3.90 12.05 -1.69
C ILE A 88 2.64 11.22 -1.76
N HIS A 89 2.45 10.37 -2.79
CA HIS A 89 1.39 9.37 -2.76
C HIS A 89 1.92 7.96 -2.54
N THR A 90 1.02 7.06 -2.12
CA THR A 90 1.36 5.67 -1.83
C THR A 90 0.78 4.66 -2.84
N ALA A 91 0.21 5.14 -3.94
CA ALA A 91 -0.44 4.33 -4.96
C ALA A 91 0.56 3.59 -5.85
N GLY A 92 0.27 2.33 -6.17
CA GLY A 92 1.06 1.51 -7.09
C GLY A 92 0.85 1.88 -8.56
N SER A 93 -0.38 2.28 -8.93
CA SER A 93 -0.81 2.51 -10.31
C SER A 93 -0.71 3.97 -10.76
N VAL A 94 -0.77 4.94 -9.84
CA VAL A 94 -0.81 6.38 -10.16
C VAL A 94 0.59 6.91 -10.48
N PRO A 95 0.77 7.67 -11.57
CA PRO A 95 2.06 8.27 -11.89
C PRO A 95 2.37 9.47 -10.98
N GLN A 96 3.64 9.64 -10.60
CA GLN A 96 4.06 10.73 -9.71
C GLN A 96 3.73 12.13 -10.25
N HIS A 97 3.74 12.31 -11.57
CA HIS A 97 3.50 13.59 -12.21
C HIS A 97 2.05 14.11 -12.08
N ILE A 98 1.15 13.36 -11.43
CA ILE A 98 -0.17 13.86 -11.06
C ILE A 98 -0.09 15.13 -10.21
N PHE A 99 1.01 15.31 -9.48
CA PHE A 99 1.28 16.47 -8.65
C PHE A 99 1.88 17.68 -9.41
N ALA A 100 2.41 17.45 -10.63
CA ALA A 100 3.16 18.48 -11.37
C ALA A 100 2.40 19.80 -11.61
N PRO A 101 1.05 19.81 -11.79
CA PRO A 101 0.31 21.07 -11.93
C PRO A 101 0.28 21.93 -10.66
N TYR A 102 0.59 21.36 -9.48
CA TYR A 102 0.39 22.01 -8.19
C TYR A 102 1.70 22.44 -7.53
N LEU A 103 2.79 21.68 -7.70
CA LEU A 103 4.07 21.94 -7.06
C LEU A 103 5.24 21.27 -7.81
N THR A 104 6.47 21.66 -7.46
CA THR A 104 7.70 21.16 -8.09
C THR A 104 8.35 20.00 -7.34
N ASN A 105 8.11 19.89 -6.02
CA ASN A 105 8.73 18.89 -5.14
C ASN A 105 7.69 17.85 -4.73
N TYR A 106 7.70 16.70 -5.39
CA TYR A 106 6.76 15.62 -5.16
C TYR A 106 7.38 14.26 -5.45
N GLY A 107 6.69 13.22 -5.03
CA GLY A 107 7.12 11.86 -5.34
C GLY A 107 6.17 10.77 -4.85
N VAL A 108 6.72 9.59 -4.70
CA VAL A 108 6.01 8.36 -4.31
C VAL A 108 6.79 7.65 -3.21
N ILE A 109 6.07 7.09 -2.25
CA ILE A 109 6.52 6.00 -1.39
C ILE A 109 5.49 4.89 -1.50
N TYR A 110 5.78 3.88 -2.30
CA TYR A 110 4.89 2.74 -2.51
C TYR A 110 5.32 1.55 -1.66
N PRO A 111 4.60 1.21 -0.58
CA PRO A 111 4.88 0.01 0.20
C PRO A 111 4.29 -1.22 -0.49
N LEU A 112 5.15 -2.19 -0.84
CA LEU A 112 4.74 -3.44 -1.45
C LEU A 112 4.32 -4.44 -0.37
N GLN A 113 3.05 -4.37 0.03
CA GLN A 113 2.49 -5.24 1.06
C GLN A 113 0.96 -5.31 0.95
N THR A 114 0.37 -6.38 1.48
CA THR A 114 -1.07 -6.49 1.69
C THR A 114 -1.43 -5.98 3.08
N PHE A 115 -2.11 -4.84 3.13
CA PHE A 115 -2.48 -4.19 4.39
C PHE A 115 -3.92 -4.48 4.79
N SER A 116 -4.12 -4.88 6.05
CA SER A 116 -5.44 -4.99 6.69
C SER A 116 -5.37 -4.32 8.06
N LYS A 117 -6.32 -3.45 8.40
CA LYS A 117 -6.30 -2.68 9.68
C LYS A 117 -6.15 -3.56 10.92
N ASN A 118 -6.78 -4.74 10.89
CA ASN A 118 -6.85 -5.65 12.04
C ASN A 118 -5.65 -6.61 12.14
N ARG A 119 -4.64 -6.49 11.27
CA ARG A 119 -3.46 -7.34 11.28
C ARG A 119 -2.21 -6.50 11.46
N SER A 120 -1.45 -6.74 12.52
CA SER A 120 -0.16 -6.05 12.72
C SER A 120 0.84 -6.50 11.67
N ILE A 121 1.48 -5.52 11.02
CA ILE A 121 2.53 -5.72 10.02
C ILE A 121 3.75 -4.92 10.44
N SER A 122 4.93 -5.54 10.38
CA SER A 122 6.19 -4.82 10.58
C SER A 122 6.56 -4.06 9.30
N PHE A 123 6.66 -2.74 9.40
CA PHE A 123 7.12 -1.91 8.28
C PHE A 123 8.62 -2.10 8.00
N SER A 124 9.43 -2.48 9.01
CA SER A 124 10.88 -2.65 8.86
C SER A 124 11.29 -3.65 7.77
N GLU A 125 10.43 -4.65 7.50
CA GLU A 125 10.67 -5.68 6.50
C GLU A 125 9.90 -5.43 5.18
N THR A 126 9.05 -4.41 5.14
CA THR A 126 8.24 -4.09 3.95
C THR A 126 9.10 -3.38 2.90
N PRO A 127 9.22 -3.91 1.67
CA PRO A 127 9.88 -3.20 0.59
C PRO A 127 9.14 -1.89 0.28
N LEU A 128 9.88 -0.78 0.26
CA LEU A 128 9.38 0.54 -0.11
C LEU A 128 10.00 0.95 -1.45
N PHE A 129 9.16 1.26 -2.42
CA PHE A 129 9.59 1.75 -3.72
C PHE A 129 9.35 3.25 -3.80
N ILE A 130 10.41 4.01 -4.11
CA ILE A 130 10.38 5.47 -4.13
C ILE A 130 10.59 6.04 -5.54
N GLU A 131 9.91 7.17 -5.79
CA GLU A 131 10.13 8.06 -6.91
C GLU A 131 10.18 9.50 -6.42
N ALA A 132 10.80 10.38 -7.19
CA ALA A 132 10.81 11.81 -6.90
C ALA A 132 10.92 12.65 -8.17
N SER A 133 10.36 13.86 -8.14
CA SER A 133 10.37 14.82 -9.24
C SER A 133 11.76 15.35 -9.59
N ASN A 134 12.70 15.33 -8.63
CA ASN A 134 14.07 15.80 -8.81
C ASN A 134 15.02 15.14 -7.79
N ALA A 135 16.33 15.34 -7.97
CA ALA A 135 17.36 14.69 -7.17
C ALA A 135 17.40 15.15 -5.69
N GLU A 136 17.02 16.40 -5.40
CA GLU A 136 16.95 16.90 -4.03
C GLU A 136 15.77 16.30 -3.28
N THR A 137 14.58 16.34 -3.89
CA THR A 137 13.37 15.69 -3.36
C THR A 137 13.58 14.21 -3.15
N ARG A 138 14.32 13.53 -4.05
CA ARG A 138 14.66 12.12 -3.90
C ARG A 138 15.42 11.85 -2.61
N LYS A 139 16.44 12.62 -2.28
CA LYS A 139 17.23 12.44 -1.04
C LYS A 139 16.35 12.58 0.20
N ILE A 140 15.41 13.52 0.18
CA ILE A 140 14.51 13.76 1.30
C ILE A 140 13.53 12.57 1.45
N ILE A 141 12.91 12.14 0.36
CA ILE A 141 11.96 10.99 0.36
C ILE A 141 12.70 9.70 0.77
N GLU A 142 13.90 9.46 0.27
CA GLU A 142 14.73 8.32 0.63
C GLU A 142 15.09 8.33 2.11
N SER A 143 15.49 9.49 2.65
CA SER A 143 15.75 9.68 4.08
C SER A 143 14.51 9.37 4.92
N LEU A 144 13.32 9.83 4.51
CA LEU A 144 12.07 9.51 5.20
C LEU A 144 11.76 8.02 5.13
N ALA A 145 11.83 7.41 3.94
CA ALA A 145 11.51 6.00 3.74
C ALA A 145 12.42 5.07 4.53
N THR A 146 13.71 5.40 4.66
CA THR A 146 14.68 4.60 5.43
C THR A 146 14.43 4.63 6.94
N THR A 147 13.68 5.60 7.46
CA THR A 147 13.22 5.56 8.86
C THR A 147 12.16 4.48 9.09
N LEU A 148 11.45 4.06 8.06
CA LEU A 148 10.38 3.07 8.13
C LEU A 148 10.86 1.65 7.80
N SER A 149 11.75 1.50 6.82
CA SER A 149 12.19 0.19 6.33
C SER A 149 13.66 0.21 5.91
N ALA A 150 14.35 -0.91 6.15
CA ALA A 150 15.68 -1.15 5.63
C ALA A 150 15.69 -1.50 4.12
N LYS A 151 14.52 -1.76 3.54
CA LYS A 151 14.34 -2.22 2.14
C LYS A 151 13.76 -1.10 1.29
N VAL A 152 14.56 -0.08 0.98
CA VAL A 152 14.14 1.06 0.14
C VAL A 152 14.81 0.93 -1.23
N TYR A 153 14.00 1.03 -2.28
CA TYR A 153 14.43 0.88 -3.67
C TYR A 153 13.92 2.04 -4.51
N TYR A 154 14.74 2.53 -5.43
CA TYR A 154 14.27 3.44 -6.46
C TYR A 154 13.66 2.64 -7.62
N LEU A 155 12.45 3.02 -8.03
CA LEU A 155 11.77 2.41 -9.16
C LEU A 155 10.97 3.48 -9.91
N ASP A 156 11.15 3.57 -11.23
CA ASP A 156 10.37 4.50 -12.05
C ASP A 156 8.90 4.10 -12.15
N GLY A 157 8.03 5.08 -12.48
CA GLY A 157 6.60 4.91 -12.45
C GLY A 157 6.06 3.80 -13.34
N GLU A 158 6.66 3.59 -14.50
CA GLU A 158 6.26 2.53 -15.42
C GLU A 158 6.54 1.14 -14.81
N LYS A 159 7.75 0.93 -14.32
CA LYS A 159 8.12 -0.33 -13.64
C LYS A 159 7.32 -0.56 -12.36
N ARG A 160 7.00 0.52 -11.62
CA ARG A 160 6.15 0.42 -10.43
C ARG A 160 4.74 -0.06 -10.77
N GLN A 161 4.16 0.38 -11.88
CA GLN A 161 2.86 -0.11 -12.34
C GLN A 161 2.90 -1.61 -12.66
N TYR A 162 3.95 -2.10 -13.36
CA TYR A 162 4.12 -3.53 -13.61
C TYR A 162 4.34 -4.32 -12.32
N LEU A 163 5.13 -3.79 -11.38
CA LEU A 163 5.31 -4.41 -10.07
C LEU A 163 3.99 -4.51 -9.31
N HIS A 164 3.21 -3.44 -9.31
CA HIS A 164 1.89 -3.42 -8.67
C HIS A 164 0.94 -4.44 -9.33
N LEU A 165 0.88 -4.47 -10.65
CA LEU A 165 0.08 -5.45 -11.39
C LEU A 165 0.50 -6.88 -11.05
N SER A 166 1.81 -7.16 -10.99
CA SER A 166 2.33 -8.48 -10.59
C SER A 166 1.91 -8.85 -9.17
N ALA A 167 1.93 -7.89 -8.24
CA ALA A 167 1.46 -8.09 -6.86
C ALA A 167 -0.06 -8.37 -6.79
N VAL A 168 -0.86 -7.75 -7.67
CA VAL A 168 -2.30 -8.05 -7.78
C VAL A 168 -2.51 -9.51 -8.17
N PHE A 169 -1.76 -10.04 -9.15
CA PHE A 169 -1.82 -11.46 -9.51
C PHE A 169 -1.35 -12.36 -8.36
N ALA A 170 -0.21 -12.06 -7.77
CA ALA A 170 0.38 -12.89 -6.73
C ALA A 170 -0.41 -12.92 -5.42
N CYS A 171 -1.16 -11.88 -5.10
CA CYS A 171 -1.83 -11.73 -3.82
C CYS A 171 -3.36 -11.58 -3.94
N ASN A 172 -3.84 -10.59 -4.70
CA ASN A 172 -5.28 -10.30 -4.73
C ASN A 172 -6.07 -11.37 -5.47
N PHE A 173 -5.61 -11.79 -6.65
CA PHE A 173 -6.26 -12.88 -7.38
C PHE A 173 -6.09 -14.22 -6.67
N ALA A 174 -4.91 -14.51 -6.09
CA ALA A 174 -4.74 -15.70 -5.27
C ALA A 174 -5.77 -15.74 -4.12
N ASN A 175 -5.96 -14.62 -3.40
CA ASN A 175 -6.96 -14.53 -2.34
C ASN A 175 -8.40 -14.70 -2.89
N HIS A 176 -8.70 -14.18 -4.07
CA HIS A 176 -10.00 -14.38 -4.69
C HIS A 176 -10.25 -15.85 -5.03
N MET A 177 -9.22 -16.58 -5.51
CA MET A 177 -9.33 -18.03 -5.71
C MET A 177 -9.62 -18.77 -4.40
N TYR A 178 -9.07 -18.31 -3.26
CA TYR A 178 -9.42 -18.87 -1.95
C TYR A 178 -10.89 -18.61 -1.57
N THR A 179 -11.43 -17.45 -1.93
CA THR A 179 -12.87 -17.16 -1.71
C THR A 179 -13.74 -18.13 -2.51
N LEU A 180 -13.45 -18.31 -3.81
CA LEU A 180 -14.19 -19.26 -4.64
C LEU A 180 -14.09 -20.70 -4.11
N ALA A 181 -12.92 -21.11 -3.62
CA ALA A 181 -12.74 -22.42 -3.01
C ALA A 181 -13.54 -22.57 -1.70
N ALA A 182 -13.64 -21.50 -0.91
CA ALA A 182 -14.45 -21.49 0.31
C ALA A 182 -15.93 -21.64 -0.02
N ASP A 183 -16.44 -20.91 -1.02
CA ASP A 183 -17.83 -20.97 -1.47
C ASP A 183 -18.21 -22.39 -1.96
N ILE A 184 -17.30 -23.06 -2.71
CA ILE A 184 -17.50 -24.45 -3.15
C ILE A 184 -17.61 -25.40 -1.96
N LEU A 185 -16.73 -25.27 -0.97
CA LEU A 185 -16.74 -26.15 0.22
C LEU A 185 -17.94 -25.89 1.12
N GLU A 186 -18.38 -24.64 1.27
CA GLU A 186 -19.55 -24.26 2.05
C GLU A 186 -20.81 -24.96 1.55
N ASN A 187 -21.01 -25.03 0.22
CA ASN A 187 -22.14 -25.72 -0.40
C ASN A 187 -22.19 -27.23 -0.06
N GLU A 188 -21.04 -27.83 0.25
CA GLU A 188 -20.92 -29.25 0.60
C GLU A 188 -20.76 -29.47 2.12
N GLY A 189 -20.85 -28.40 2.94
CA GLY A 189 -20.70 -28.48 4.39
C GLY A 189 -19.27 -28.82 4.85
N ILE A 190 -18.27 -28.58 4.03
CA ILE A 190 -16.85 -28.87 4.32
C ILE A 190 -16.17 -27.62 4.84
N PRO A 191 -15.50 -27.64 6.02
CA PRO A 191 -14.80 -26.48 6.54
C PRO A 191 -13.62 -26.05 5.66
N PHE A 192 -13.52 -24.76 5.35
CA PHE A 192 -12.39 -24.19 4.56
C PHE A 192 -11.02 -24.46 5.19
N ASP A 193 -10.97 -24.64 6.51
CA ASP A 193 -9.73 -24.87 7.27
C ASP A 193 -8.92 -26.08 6.76
N ILE A 194 -9.60 -27.05 6.14
CA ILE A 194 -8.97 -28.24 5.54
C ILE A 194 -8.01 -27.86 4.41
N LEU A 195 -8.25 -26.74 3.69
CA LEU A 195 -7.37 -26.28 2.61
C LEU A 195 -6.16 -25.47 3.10
N LYS A 196 -6.15 -24.96 4.32
CA LYS A 196 -5.05 -24.11 4.83
C LYS A 196 -3.66 -24.75 4.73
N PRO A 197 -3.46 -26.04 5.04
CA PRO A 197 -2.16 -26.70 4.85
C PRO A 197 -1.71 -26.73 3.38
N LEU A 198 -2.64 -27.00 2.45
CA LEU A 198 -2.36 -27.03 1.01
C LEU A 198 -2.00 -25.65 0.47
N ILE A 199 -2.71 -24.60 0.89
CA ILE A 199 -2.44 -23.21 0.55
C ILE A 199 -1.03 -22.80 1.03
N THR A 200 -0.71 -23.15 2.28
CA THR A 200 0.61 -22.85 2.87
C THR A 200 1.72 -23.57 2.12
N GLU A 201 1.54 -24.84 1.76
CA GLU A 201 2.53 -25.62 1.01
C GLU A 201 2.74 -25.02 -0.39
N THR A 202 1.67 -24.62 -1.07
CA THR A 202 1.76 -23.97 -2.39
C THR A 202 2.56 -22.67 -2.33
N ALA A 203 2.29 -21.84 -1.31
CA ALA A 203 3.03 -20.59 -1.10
C ALA A 203 4.51 -20.86 -0.72
N LYS A 204 4.78 -21.90 0.07
CA LYS A 204 6.14 -22.26 0.46
C LYS A 204 6.98 -22.73 -0.74
N LYS A 205 6.42 -23.55 -1.62
CA LYS A 205 7.14 -24.03 -2.82
C LYS A 205 7.72 -22.90 -3.66
N ILE A 206 6.98 -21.80 -3.89
CA ILE A 206 7.48 -20.68 -4.70
C ILE A 206 8.59 -19.87 -4.01
N THR A 207 8.89 -20.11 -2.74
CA THR A 207 10.08 -19.54 -2.08
C THR A 207 11.34 -20.36 -2.33
N GLU A 208 11.21 -21.62 -2.78
CA GLU A 208 12.29 -22.58 -2.96
C GLU A 208 12.57 -22.87 -4.46
N MET A 209 11.56 -22.68 -5.32
CA MET A 209 11.68 -22.94 -6.76
C MET A 209 10.85 -21.93 -7.58
N SER A 210 11.05 -21.89 -8.90
CA SER A 210 10.28 -20.98 -9.75
C SER A 210 8.79 -21.34 -9.76
N PRO A 211 7.87 -20.38 -9.98
CA PRO A 211 6.45 -20.67 -10.09
C PRO A 211 6.11 -21.70 -11.19
N LEU A 212 6.89 -21.73 -12.28
CA LEU A 212 6.71 -22.69 -13.36
C LEU A 212 7.06 -24.11 -12.90
N ASP A 213 8.16 -24.28 -12.19
CA ASP A 213 8.60 -25.59 -11.69
C ASP A 213 7.74 -26.08 -10.53
N ALA A 214 7.15 -25.16 -9.76
CA ALA A 214 6.23 -25.46 -8.66
C ALA A 214 4.85 -25.94 -9.14
N GLN A 215 4.50 -25.71 -10.42
CA GLN A 215 3.20 -26.03 -10.98
C GLN A 215 2.93 -27.53 -10.96
N THR A 216 1.77 -27.93 -10.46
CA THR A 216 1.29 -29.31 -10.40
C THR A 216 -0.14 -29.43 -10.93
N GLY A 217 -0.66 -30.63 -11.01
CA GLY A 217 -2.05 -30.88 -11.38
C GLY A 217 -2.25 -31.39 -12.80
N PRO A 218 -3.50 -31.63 -13.23
CA PRO A 218 -3.82 -32.24 -14.51
C PRO A 218 -3.46 -31.37 -15.71
N ALA A 219 -3.46 -30.03 -15.56
CA ALA A 219 -3.10 -29.12 -16.64
C ALA A 219 -1.65 -29.29 -17.11
N VAL A 220 -0.69 -29.48 -16.18
CA VAL A 220 0.74 -29.70 -16.52
C VAL A 220 0.94 -31.00 -17.31
N ARG A 221 0.16 -32.02 -16.99
CA ARG A 221 0.22 -33.34 -17.62
C ARG A 221 -0.70 -33.46 -18.84
N PHE A 222 -1.45 -32.39 -19.16
CA PHE A 222 -2.44 -32.36 -20.22
C PHE A 222 -3.49 -33.48 -20.11
N ASP A 223 -3.92 -33.76 -18.87
CA ASP A 223 -4.93 -34.78 -18.57
C ASP A 223 -6.33 -34.22 -18.86
N LYS A 224 -6.75 -34.35 -20.12
CA LYS A 224 -8.01 -33.81 -20.64
C LYS A 224 -9.23 -34.35 -19.86
N SER A 225 -9.21 -35.66 -19.55
CA SER A 225 -10.36 -36.32 -18.91
C SER A 225 -10.65 -35.77 -17.51
N VAL A 226 -9.62 -35.34 -16.79
CA VAL A 226 -9.74 -34.73 -15.47
C VAL A 226 -10.10 -33.24 -15.61
N MET A 227 -9.48 -32.52 -16.56
CA MET A 227 -9.76 -31.10 -16.81
C MET A 227 -11.22 -30.84 -17.21
N GLU A 228 -11.82 -31.75 -18.01
CA GLU A 228 -13.23 -31.65 -18.43
C GLU A 228 -14.24 -31.85 -17.28
N LYS A 229 -13.81 -32.47 -16.17
CA LYS A 229 -14.64 -32.67 -14.98
C LYS A 229 -14.58 -31.48 -14.00
N HIS A 230 -13.54 -30.63 -14.12
CA HIS A 230 -13.37 -29.44 -13.31
C HIS A 230 -14.12 -28.25 -13.91
#